data_af122d348e6f8ea84e8f73abc5283503
#
_entry.id   af122d348e6f8ea84e8f73abc5283503
#
_cell.length_a   1.000
_cell.length_b   1.000
_cell.length_c   1.000
_cell.angle_alpha   90.00
_cell.angle_beta   90.00
_cell.angle_gamma   90.00
#
_symmetry.space_group_name_H-M   'P 1'
#
loop_
_entity.id
_entity.type
_entity.pdbx_description
1 polymer ?
#
loop_
_entity_poly.entity_id
_entity_poly.type
_entity_poly.pdbx_seq_one_letter_code
_entity_poly.pdbx_strand_id
1 'polypeptide(L)'
;MSFHPYSSEQEKLQRFLNSFATRSFRHTADGDYIAARLACRHELYPQFLWSSQQAIEKYLKAILLYNRVAAPKLGHRIDKALALFLALPLGARLSERTKGFLKLIEDHGQVRYLDLPYTVSGHVLPELDLTVWELRRYCQVLDPERALSLDEKREVEEARQRVEASHEAPRHRFRLAGGMLEKVLDDPKHPSRAPLVWNNPCFGGRVRNVVKSKYHFHMQNPDLSIYPDMLDELGKYVHISHEKEWRTLLEGKVRQPA
;
A
#
# COMPACT_ATOMS: atom_id res chain seq x y z
N MET A 1 -4.04 -31.30 -27.11
CA MET A 1 -3.41 -30.51 -26.01
C MET A 1 -2.18 -31.28 -25.59
N SER A 2 -1.01 -30.91 -26.08
CA SER A 2 0.25 -31.58 -25.71
C SER A 2 0.71 -31.03 -24.36
N PHE A 3 0.66 -31.87 -23.33
CA PHE A 3 1.36 -31.63 -22.08
C PHE A 3 2.85 -31.57 -22.38
N HIS A 4 3.45 -30.38 -22.37
CA HIS A 4 4.90 -30.28 -22.30
C HIS A 4 5.36 -30.80 -20.94
N PRO A 5 6.28 -31.78 -20.89
CA PRO A 5 6.86 -32.23 -19.64
C PRO A 5 7.61 -31.06 -19.02
N TYR A 6 7.38 -30.87 -17.74
CA TYR A 6 7.83 -29.76 -16.92
C TYR A 6 9.26 -29.33 -17.20
N SER A 7 9.39 -28.08 -17.55
CA SER A 7 10.53 -27.19 -17.44
C SER A 7 11.41 -27.49 -16.21
N SER A 8 12.66 -27.07 -16.26
CA SER A 8 13.66 -27.24 -15.19
C SER A 8 13.11 -26.84 -13.81
N GLU A 9 13.67 -27.38 -12.73
CA GLU A 9 13.31 -26.98 -11.35
C GLU A 9 13.40 -25.46 -11.17
N GLN A 10 14.31 -24.80 -11.86
CA GLN A 10 14.45 -23.36 -11.85
C GLN A 10 13.23 -22.64 -12.43
N GLU A 11 12.65 -23.12 -13.52
CA GLU A 11 11.44 -22.55 -14.10
C GLU A 11 10.22 -22.76 -13.20
N LYS A 12 10.09 -23.93 -12.58
CA LYS A 12 9.03 -24.18 -11.58
C LYS A 12 9.14 -23.19 -10.43
N LEU A 13 10.33 -22.95 -9.90
CA LEU A 13 10.58 -21.98 -8.86
C LEU A 13 10.18 -20.56 -9.30
N GLN A 14 10.60 -20.14 -10.51
CA GLN A 14 10.24 -18.82 -11.04
C GLN A 14 8.72 -18.64 -11.16
N ARG A 15 8.02 -19.63 -11.73
CA ARG A 15 6.54 -19.62 -11.83
C ARG A 15 5.87 -19.56 -10.47
N PHE A 16 6.37 -20.34 -9.51
CA PHE A 16 5.87 -20.33 -8.13
C PHE A 16 6.02 -18.95 -7.50
N LEU A 17 7.22 -18.35 -7.56
CA LEU A 17 7.49 -17.04 -6.97
C LEU A 17 6.64 -15.93 -7.61
N ASN A 18 6.49 -15.94 -8.94
CA ASN A 18 5.62 -14.99 -9.65
C ASN A 18 4.14 -15.17 -9.28
N SER A 19 3.67 -16.43 -9.18
CA SER A 19 2.31 -16.73 -8.75
C SER A 19 2.06 -16.30 -7.31
N PHE A 20 3.02 -16.54 -6.42
CA PHE A 20 2.94 -16.12 -5.03
C PHE A 20 2.90 -14.59 -4.90
N ALA A 21 3.81 -13.87 -5.59
CA ALA A 21 3.80 -12.41 -5.63
C ALA A 21 2.46 -11.86 -6.11
N THR A 22 1.87 -12.50 -7.14
CA THR A 22 0.58 -12.10 -7.69
C THR A 22 -0.57 -12.35 -6.71
N ARG A 23 -0.69 -13.57 -6.20
CA ARG A 23 -1.88 -14.01 -5.46
C ARG A 23 -1.83 -13.59 -4.00
N SER A 24 -0.67 -13.78 -3.35
CA SER A 24 -0.53 -13.55 -1.91
C SER A 24 -0.19 -12.10 -1.56
N PHE A 25 0.39 -11.34 -2.48
CA PHE A 25 0.72 -9.94 -2.23
C PHE A 25 -0.10 -8.98 -3.09
N ARG A 26 0.02 -8.97 -4.42
CA ARG A 26 -0.64 -7.99 -5.27
C ARG A 26 -2.17 -8.02 -5.16
N HIS A 27 -2.79 -9.21 -5.27
CA HIS A 27 -4.26 -9.32 -5.22
C HIS A 27 -4.80 -9.05 -3.81
N THR A 28 -4.10 -9.47 -2.77
CA THR A 28 -4.50 -9.15 -1.39
C THR A 28 -4.33 -7.66 -1.10
N ALA A 29 -3.27 -7.02 -1.62
CA ALA A 29 -3.10 -5.57 -1.55
C ALA A 29 -4.23 -4.80 -2.26
N ASP A 30 -4.67 -5.29 -3.43
CA ASP A 30 -5.84 -4.73 -4.15
C ASP A 30 -7.10 -4.78 -3.27
N GLY A 31 -7.29 -5.87 -2.51
CA GLY A 31 -8.39 -6.03 -1.55
C GLY A 31 -8.29 -5.06 -0.37
N ASP A 32 -7.11 -4.95 0.25
CA ASP A 32 -6.87 -4.02 1.36
C ASP A 32 -7.05 -2.55 0.90
N TYR A 33 -6.63 -2.22 -0.31
CA TYR A 33 -6.87 -0.90 -0.88
C TYR A 33 -8.37 -0.58 -1.00
N ILE A 34 -9.18 -1.51 -1.49
CA ILE A 34 -10.65 -1.33 -1.55
C ILE A 34 -11.23 -1.19 -0.15
N ALA A 35 -10.77 -2.01 0.82
CA ALA A 35 -11.18 -1.93 2.21
C ALA A 35 -10.83 -0.58 2.84
N ALA A 36 -9.62 -0.05 2.58
CA ALA A 36 -9.21 1.27 3.02
C ALA A 36 -10.14 2.35 2.49
N ARG A 37 -10.48 2.31 1.19
CA ARG A 37 -11.41 3.28 0.59
C ARG A 37 -12.81 3.22 1.22
N LEU A 38 -13.32 2.01 1.49
CA LEU A 38 -14.59 1.81 2.19
C LEU A 38 -14.52 2.39 3.61
N ALA A 39 -13.47 2.09 4.36
CA ALA A 39 -13.29 2.60 5.71
C ALA A 39 -13.25 4.14 5.73
N CYS A 40 -12.48 4.77 4.83
CA CYS A 40 -12.43 6.23 4.71
C CYS A 40 -13.79 6.84 4.39
N ARG A 41 -14.54 6.23 3.46
CA ARG A 41 -15.90 6.70 3.09
C ARG A 41 -16.89 6.64 4.25
N HIS A 42 -16.71 5.70 5.17
CA HIS A 42 -17.55 5.50 6.36
C HIS A 42 -16.93 6.09 7.62
N GLU A 43 -15.90 6.96 7.49
CA GLU A 43 -15.25 7.66 8.60
C GLU A 43 -14.60 6.72 9.64
N LEU A 44 -14.31 5.48 9.24
CA LEU A 44 -13.60 4.49 10.06
C LEU A 44 -12.09 4.71 9.89
N TYR A 45 -11.58 5.82 10.41
CA TYR A 45 -10.22 6.29 10.13
C TYR A 45 -9.09 5.37 10.62
N PRO A 46 -9.17 4.74 11.81
CA PRO A 46 -8.16 3.76 12.21
C PRO A 46 -8.06 2.58 11.23
N GLN A 47 -9.21 2.07 10.77
CA GLN A 47 -9.29 1.00 9.78
C GLN A 47 -8.81 1.45 8.41
N PHE A 48 -9.06 2.71 8.04
CA PHE A 48 -8.51 3.32 6.82
C PHE A 48 -6.98 3.30 6.83
N LEU A 49 -6.35 3.81 7.90
CA LEU A 49 -4.89 3.86 8.03
C LEU A 49 -4.30 2.46 8.05
N TRP A 50 -4.89 1.55 8.83
CA TRP A 50 -4.46 0.16 8.90
C TRP A 50 -4.53 -0.55 7.54
N SER A 51 -5.69 -0.49 6.87
CA SER A 51 -5.85 -1.14 5.56
C SER A 51 -4.96 -0.49 4.50
N SER A 52 -4.72 0.82 4.57
CA SER A 52 -3.77 1.52 3.69
C SER A 52 -2.34 1.01 3.91
N GLN A 53 -1.92 0.83 5.16
CA GLN A 53 -0.62 0.26 5.49
C GLN A 53 -0.47 -1.15 4.92
N GLN A 54 -1.47 -2.03 5.12
CA GLN A 54 -1.46 -3.39 4.60
C GLN A 54 -1.37 -3.43 3.08
N ALA A 55 -2.11 -2.57 2.39
CA ALA A 55 -2.07 -2.48 0.94
C ALA A 55 -0.67 -2.08 0.45
N ILE A 56 -0.11 -1.01 0.99
CA ILE A 56 1.20 -0.47 0.59
C ILE A 56 2.31 -1.49 0.87
N GLU A 57 2.34 -2.06 2.07
CA GLU A 57 3.32 -3.07 2.47
C GLU A 57 3.31 -4.26 1.49
N LYS A 58 2.13 -4.77 1.16
CA LYS A 58 1.99 -5.92 0.25
C LYS A 58 2.37 -5.56 -1.19
N TYR A 59 2.07 -4.35 -1.68
CA TYR A 59 2.54 -3.90 -2.99
C TYR A 59 4.07 -3.86 -3.03
N LEU A 60 4.72 -3.28 -2.03
CA LEU A 60 6.18 -3.24 -1.96
C LEU A 60 6.77 -4.66 -1.89
N LYS A 61 6.20 -5.56 -1.07
CA LYS A 61 6.62 -6.97 -1.02
C LYS A 61 6.42 -7.69 -2.35
N ALA A 62 5.34 -7.40 -3.08
CA ALA A 62 5.12 -7.93 -4.42
C ALA A 62 6.24 -7.50 -5.37
N ILE A 63 6.56 -6.20 -5.41
CA ILE A 63 7.62 -5.64 -6.26
C ILE A 63 8.95 -6.31 -5.95
N LEU A 64 9.33 -6.40 -4.67
CA LEU A 64 10.59 -7.02 -4.24
C LEU A 64 10.66 -8.49 -4.66
N LEU A 65 9.56 -9.25 -4.49
CA LEU A 65 9.52 -10.65 -4.85
C LEU A 65 9.57 -10.87 -6.36
N TYR A 66 8.87 -10.06 -7.17
CA TYR A 66 8.98 -10.12 -8.63
C TYR A 66 10.42 -9.88 -9.11
N ASN A 67 11.17 -9.04 -8.39
CA ASN A 67 12.58 -8.73 -8.69
C ASN A 67 13.59 -9.59 -7.91
N ARG A 68 13.12 -10.65 -7.19
CA ARG A 68 13.98 -11.60 -6.45
C ARG A 68 14.86 -10.93 -5.39
N VAL A 69 14.38 -9.85 -4.78
CA VAL A 69 15.06 -9.22 -3.66
C VAL A 69 14.76 -9.98 -2.38
N ALA A 70 15.80 -10.50 -1.76
CA ALA A 70 15.69 -11.22 -0.50
C ALA A 70 15.49 -10.23 0.66
N ALA A 71 14.29 -10.23 1.25
CA ALA A 71 13.95 -9.36 2.36
C ALA A 71 13.15 -10.09 3.47
N PRO A 72 13.65 -11.25 4.00
CA PRO A 72 12.89 -12.09 4.93
C PRO A 72 12.64 -11.41 6.29
N LYS A 73 13.47 -10.43 6.68
CA LYS A 73 13.38 -9.70 7.96
C LYS A 73 12.76 -8.31 7.81
N LEU A 74 12.04 -8.05 6.71
CA LEU A 74 11.46 -6.74 6.45
C LEU A 74 10.37 -6.35 7.46
N GLY A 75 9.62 -7.35 7.96
CA GLY A 75 8.49 -7.12 8.88
C GLY A 75 7.44 -6.23 8.24
N HIS A 76 7.02 -5.20 8.99
CA HIS A 76 6.03 -4.20 8.57
C HIS A 76 6.68 -2.84 8.22
N ARG A 77 7.96 -2.79 7.96
CA ARG A 77 8.75 -1.57 7.72
C ARG A 77 8.60 -1.09 6.27
N ILE A 78 7.69 -0.14 6.04
CA ILE A 78 7.46 0.48 4.73
C ILE A 78 8.70 1.25 4.27
N ASP A 79 9.38 1.97 5.17
CA ASP A 79 10.59 2.73 4.88
C ASP A 79 11.70 1.86 4.29
N LYS A 80 11.95 0.69 4.90
CA LYS A 80 12.95 -0.26 4.41
C LYS A 80 12.55 -0.89 3.08
N ALA A 81 11.27 -1.27 2.94
CA ALA A 81 10.76 -1.82 1.69
C ALA A 81 10.86 -0.82 0.54
N LEU A 82 10.54 0.44 0.81
CA LEU A 82 10.65 1.54 -0.13
C LEU A 82 12.09 1.77 -0.58
N ALA A 83 13.03 1.78 0.37
CA ALA A 83 14.46 1.95 0.05
C ALA A 83 14.96 0.84 -0.88
N LEU A 84 14.60 -0.42 -0.61
CA LEU A 84 14.95 -1.55 -1.48
C LEU A 84 14.29 -1.42 -2.87
N PHE A 85 13.02 -1.00 -2.94
CA PHE A 85 12.34 -0.78 -4.22
C PHE A 85 13.00 0.32 -5.05
N LEU A 86 13.34 1.45 -4.45
CA LEU A 86 13.97 2.57 -5.16
C LEU A 86 15.40 2.26 -5.63
N ALA A 87 16.07 1.29 -5.01
CA ALA A 87 17.38 0.81 -5.43
C ALA A 87 17.31 -0.14 -6.65
N LEU A 88 16.12 -0.60 -7.06
CA LEU A 88 15.97 -1.47 -8.23
C LEU A 88 16.21 -0.70 -9.53
N PRO A 89 16.80 -1.35 -10.57
CA PRO A 89 17.08 -0.73 -11.87
C PRO A 89 15.80 -0.64 -12.73
N LEU A 90 14.70 -0.16 -12.15
CA LEU A 90 13.39 -0.07 -12.80
C LEU A 90 13.04 1.35 -13.24
N GLY A 91 13.92 2.33 -13.00
CA GLY A 91 13.62 3.74 -13.26
C GLY A 91 12.39 4.23 -12.47
N ALA A 92 12.19 3.70 -11.26
CA ALA A 92 11.01 4.01 -10.46
C ALA A 92 10.90 5.50 -10.13
N ARG A 93 9.74 6.09 -10.48
CA ARG A 93 9.44 7.50 -10.19
C ARG A 93 8.22 7.58 -9.28
N LEU A 94 8.43 8.14 -8.10
CA LEU A 94 7.36 8.42 -7.13
C LEU A 94 7.26 9.94 -6.93
N SER A 95 6.03 10.44 -6.92
CA SER A 95 5.76 11.85 -6.64
C SER A 95 6.05 12.20 -5.17
N GLU A 96 6.32 13.45 -4.88
CA GLU A 96 6.50 13.93 -3.50
C GLU A 96 5.24 13.71 -2.65
N ARG A 97 4.06 13.76 -3.26
CA ARG A 97 2.79 13.42 -2.58
C ARG A 97 2.76 11.98 -2.14
N THR A 98 3.17 11.04 -3.00
CA THR A 98 3.29 9.62 -2.65
C THR A 98 4.30 9.41 -1.53
N LYS A 99 5.48 10.04 -1.61
CA LYS A 99 6.49 9.94 -0.54
C LYS A 99 5.96 10.47 0.80
N GLY A 100 5.26 11.61 0.78
CA GLY A 100 4.62 12.19 1.96
C GLY A 100 3.55 11.27 2.56
N PHE A 101 2.71 10.65 1.71
CA PHE A 101 1.72 9.70 2.18
C PHE A 101 2.33 8.40 2.73
N LEU A 102 3.39 7.88 2.10
CA LEU A 102 4.12 6.71 2.61
C LEU A 102 4.68 6.98 4.01
N LYS A 103 5.23 8.19 4.24
CA LYS A 103 5.69 8.61 5.56
C LYS A 103 4.53 8.69 6.57
N LEU A 104 3.42 9.29 6.20
CA LEU A 104 2.22 9.35 7.05
C LEU A 104 1.76 7.94 7.46
N ILE A 105 1.73 6.99 6.53
CA ILE A 105 1.32 5.62 6.82
C ILE A 105 2.35 4.88 7.67
N GLU A 106 3.65 5.12 7.49
CA GLU A 106 4.69 4.56 8.38
C GLU A 106 4.53 5.07 9.81
N ASP A 107 4.27 6.38 9.96
CA ASP A 107 4.14 7.03 11.26
C ASP A 107 2.84 6.63 12.01
N HIS A 108 1.73 6.44 11.30
CA HIS A 108 0.39 6.28 11.92
C HIS A 108 -0.30 4.95 11.66
N GLY A 109 0.08 4.20 10.64
CA GLY A 109 -0.59 2.93 10.29
C GLY A 109 -0.39 1.83 11.35
N GLN A 110 0.62 1.96 12.21
CA GLN A 110 0.92 1.00 13.27
C GLN A 110 0.15 1.30 14.57
N VAL A 111 -0.43 2.49 14.73
CA VAL A 111 -1.18 2.92 15.93
C VAL A 111 -2.60 2.30 15.90
N ARG A 112 -2.68 0.99 16.11
CA ARG A 112 -3.93 0.22 15.97
C ARG A 112 -4.87 0.35 17.15
N TYR A 113 -4.32 0.51 18.33
CA TYR A 113 -5.05 0.48 19.59
C TYR A 113 -5.26 1.87 20.18
N LEU A 114 -4.98 2.93 19.39
CA LEU A 114 -5.04 4.31 19.85
C LEU A 114 -4.17 4.55 21.09
N ASP A 115 -3.07 3.80 21.19
CA ASP A 115 -2.09 3.94 22.24
C ASP A 115 -1.32 5.27 22.16
N LEU A 116 -1.40 5.99 21.05
CA LEU A 116 -0.98 7.38 20.92
C LEU A 116 -2.07 8.23 20.25
N PRO A 117 -2.30 9.47 20.73
CA PRO A 117 -3.15 10.41 20.01
C PRO A 117 -2.47 10.89 18.73
N TYR A 118 -3.24 11.00 17.66
CA TYR A 118 -2.73 11.55 16.41
C TYR A 118 -3.79 12.37 15.67
N THR A 119 -3.32 13.32 14.86
CA THR A 119 -4.16 14.14 13.99
C THR A 119 -3.71 13.97 12.55
N VAL A 120 -4.65 13.69 11.69
CA VAL A 120 -4.41 13.60 10.25
C VAL A 120 -5.23 14.68 9.53
N SER A 121 -4.56 15.44 8.68
CA SER A 121 -5.17 16.47 7.85
C SER A 121 -4.68 16.37 6.42
N GLY A 122 -5.57 16.58 5.45
CA GLY A 122 -5.17 16.62 4.04
C GLY A 122 -6.06 15.81 3.12
N HIS A 123 -5.53 15.55 1.94
CA HIS A 123 -6.22 14.81 0.87
C HIS A 123 -5.91 13.31 0.93
N VAL A 124 -6.00 12.70 2.11
CA VAL A 124 -5.49 11.34 2.39
C VAL A 124 -6.05 10.26 1.47
N LEU A 125 -7.32 10.32 1.07
CA LEU A 125 -7.89 9.34 0.14
C LEU A 125 -7.36 9.50 -1.29
N PRO A 126 -7.33 10.70 -1.90
CA PRO A 126 -6.65 10.92 -3.19
C PRO A 126 -5.15 10.61 -3.15
N GLU A 127 -4.49 10.77 -2.02
CA GLU A 127 -3.07 10.44 -1.86
C GLU A 127 -2.84 8.94 -1.76
N LEU A 128 -3.72 8.21 -1.08
CA LEU A 128 -3.76 6.74 -1.13
C LEU A 128 -3.95 6.26 -2.58
N ASP A 129 -4.93 6.82 -3.31
CA ASP A 129 -5.21 6.45 -4.70
C ASP A 129 -3.99 6.65 -5.61
N LEU A 130 -3.31 7.79 -5.44
CA LEU A 130 -2.10 8.09 -6.18
C LEU A 130 -0.96 7.14 -5.82
N THR A 131 -0.75 6.89 -4.53
CA THR A 131 0.29 5.98 -4.02
C THR A 131 0.09 4.56 -4.55
N VAL A 132 -1.14 4.05 -4.47
CA VAL A 132 -1.48 2.73 -5.01
C VAL A 132 -1.23 2.68 -6.52
N TRP A 133 -1.63 3.72 -7.26
CA TRP A 133 -1.40 3.78 -8.69
C TRP A 133 0.10 3.81 -9.03
N GLU A 134 0.90 4.59 -8.30
CA GLU A 134 2.34 4.71 -8.53
C GLU A 134 3.12 3.44 -8.17
N LEU A 135 2.74 2.71 -7.12
CA LEU A 135 3.39 1.46 -6.73
C LEU A 135 2.91 0.27 -7.57
N ARG A 136 1.60 0.16 -7.76
CA ARG A 136 0.97 -1.03 -8.35
C ARG A 136 1.45 -1.33 -9.77
N ARG A 137 1.77 -0.32 -10.57
CA ARG A 137 2.29 -0.50 -11.95
C ARG A 137 3.63 -1.26 -11.98
N TYR A 138 4.39 -1.27 -10.89
CA TYR A 138 5.61 -2.06 -10.74
C TYR A 138 5.36 -3.48 -10.19
N CYS A 139 4.13 -3.82 -9.79
CA CYS A 139 3.78 -5.14 -9.24
C CYS A 139 3.56 -6.19 -10.35
N GLN A 140 4.56 -6.39 -11.18
CA GLN A 140 4.62 -7.36 -12.28
C GLN A 140 6.08 -7.70 -12.59
N VAL A 141 6.31 -8.71 -13.42
CA VAL A 141 7.67 -9.01 -13.89
C VAL A 141 8.09 -7.92 -14.86
N LEU A 142 9.18 -7.23 -14.55
CA LEU A 142 9.74 -6.14 -15.36
C LEU A 142 11.21 -6.38 -15.73
N ASP A 143 11.81 -7.46 -15.23
CA ASP A 143 13.16 -7.87 -15.56
C ASP A 143 13.11 -8.96 -16.65
N PRO A 144 13.59 -8.71 -17.88
CA PRO A 144 13.59 -9.70 -18.96
C PRO A 144 14.38 -10.99 -18.63
N GLU A 145 15.34 -10.92 -17.71
CA GLU A 145 16.11 -12.09 -17.26
C GLU A 145 15.25 -13.05 -16.40
N ARG A 146 14.07 -12.61 -15.96
CA ARG A 146 13.09 -13.43 -15.23
C ARG A 146 12.06 -14.09 -16.14
N ALA A 147 12.07 -13.80 -17.43
CA ALA A 147 11.20 -14.43 -18.40
C ALA A 147 11.73 -15.83 -18.78
N LEU A 148 10.83 -16.79 -18.92
CA LEU A 148 11.14 -18.22 -19.13
C LEU A 148 11.05 -18.62 -20.60
N SER A 149 10.55 -17.74 -21.45
CA SER A 149 10.42 -17.97 -22.88
C SER A 149 10.61 -16.67 -23.67
N LEU A 150 10.78 -16.77 -24.98
CA LEU A 150 10.85 -15.60 -25.86
C LEU A 150 9.56 -14.79 -25.85
N ASP A 151 8.41 -15.46 -25.75
CA ASP A 151 7.11 -14.78 -25.67
C ASP A 151 6.97 -14.02 -24.34
N GLU A 152 7.38 -14.64 -23.21
CA GLU A 152 7.42 -13.95 -21.92
C GLU A 152 8.40 -12.77 -21.92
N LYS A 153 9.55 -12.86 -22.59
CA LYS A 153 10.48 -11.73 -22.76
C LYS A 153 9.83 -10.56 -23.49
N ARG A 154 9.05 -10.84 -24.53
CA ARG A 154 8.29 -9.82 -25.27
C ARG A 154 7.22 -9.18 -24.36
N GLU A 155 6.46 -9.98 -23.61
CA GLU A 155 5.46 -9.48 -22.66
C GLU A 155 6.08 -8.58 -21.59
N VAL A 156 7.25 -8.96 -21.07
CA VAL A 156 8.00 -8.15 -20.09
C VAL A 156 8.44 -6.82 -20.70
N GLU A 157 8.96 -6.84 -21.92
CA GLU A 157 9.38 -5.61 -22.60
C GLU A 157 8.18 -4.68 -22.88
N GLU A 158 7.07 -5.22 -23.33
CA GLU A 158 5.81 -4.47 -23.48
C GLU A 158 5.31 -3.91 -22.14
N ALA A 159 5.44 -4.68 -21.04
CA ALA A 159 5.10 -4.21 -19.71
C ALA A 159 5.98 -3.03 -19.26
N ARG A 160 7.29 -3.10 -19.52
CA ARG A 160 8.23 -1.99 -19.26
C ARG A 160 7.85 -0.73 -20.03
N GLN A 161 7.58 -0.87 -21.34
CA GLN A 161 7.17 0.25 -22.18
C GLN A 161 5.85 0.87 -21.70
N ARG A 162 4.87 0.05 -21.27
CA ARG A 162 3.62 0.54 -20.67
C ARG A 162 3.88 1.29 -19.36
N VAL A 163 4.78 0.81 -18.51
CA VAL A 163 5.15 1.50 -17.25
C VAL A 163 5.79 2.85 -17.57
N GLU A 164 6.75 2.90 -18.50
CA GLU A 164 7.40 4.14 -18.90
C GLU A 164 6.40 5.13 -19.52
N ALA A 165 5.61 4.69 -20.47
CA ALA A 165 4.57 5.52 -21.08
C ALA A 165 3.52 6.03 -20.06
N SER A 166 3.31 5.31 -18.97
CA SER A 166 2.36 5.71 -17.92
C SER A 166 2.78 6.95 -17.16
N HIS A 167 4.05 7.34 -17.20
CA HIS A 167 4.50 8.59 -16.58
C HIS A 167 3.91 9.82 -17.26
N GLU A 168 3.69 9.75 -18.57
CA GLU A 168 3.16 10.84 -19.40
C GLU A 168 1.64 10.69 -19.66
N ALA A 169 1.09 9.48 -19.52
CA ALA A 169 -0.31 9.20 -19.82
C ALA A 169 -1.25 9.48 -18.64
N PRO A 170 -2.53 9.81 -18.90
CA PRO A 170 -3.54 9.90 -17.87
C PRO A 170 -3.63 8.60 -17.05
N ARG A 171 -3.65 8.72 -15.73
CA ARG A 171 -3.58 7.59 -14.78
C ARG A 171 -4.63 6.50 -15.03
N HIS A 172 -5.87 6.89 -15.29
CA HIS A 172 -6.99 5.96 -15.52
C HIS A 172 -6.82 5.04 -16.75
N ARG A 173 -5.83 5.29 -17.62
CA ARG A 173 -5.55 4.46 -18.81
C ARG A 173 -4.56 3.34 -18.54
N PHE A 174 -3.81 3.40 -17.44
CA PHE A 174 -2.88 2.32 -17.10
C PHE A 174 -3.64 1.12 -16.55
N ARG A 175 -3.35 -0.06 -17.10
CA ARG A 175 -3.98 -1.32 -16.71
C ARG A 175 -2.94 -2.43 -16.59
N LEU A 176 -3.03 -3.22 -15.53
CA LEU A 176 -2.26 -4.45 -15.38
C LEU A 176 -2.97 -5.63 -16.01
N ALA A 177 -2.25 -6.41 -16.82
CA ALA A 177 -2.77 -7.66 -17.33
C ALA A 177 -3.10 -8.63 -16.17
N GLY A 178 -4.33 -9.15 -16.16
CA GLY A 178 -4.82 -10.07 -15.12
C GLY A 178 -4.92 -9.44 -13.72
N GLY A 179 -4.95 -8.11 -13.61
CA GLY A 179 -5.08 -7.42 -12.33
C GLY A 179 -6.47 -7.57 -11.70
N MET A 180 -6.54 -7.61 -10.36
CA MET A 180 -7.81 -7.71 -9.66
C MET A 180 -8.63 -6.42 -9.78
N LEU A 181 -8.00 -5.25 -9.67
CA LEU A 181 -8.72 -3.97 -9.82
C LEU A 181 -9.30 -3.82 -11.21
N GLU A 182 -8.60 -4.30 -12.25
CA GLU A 182 -9.09 -4.30 -13.63
C GLU A 182 -10.37 -5.13 -13.78
N LYS A 183 -10.41 -6.32 -13.16
CA LYS A 183 -11.62 -7.18 -13.14
C LYS A 183 -12.79 -6.48 -12.44
N VAL A 184 -12.53 -5.82 -11.33
CA VAL A 184 -13.53 -5.04 -10.59
C VAL A 184 -14.05 -3.87 -11.43
N LEU A 185 -13.16 -3.18 -12.16
CA LEU A 185 -13.53 -2.05 -13.03
C LEU A 185 -14.32 -2.47 -14.25
N ASP A 186 -14.02 -3.65 -14.81
CA ASP A 186 -14.64 -4.17 -16.05
C ASP A 186 -16.02 -4.78 -15.80
N ASP A 187 -16.31 -5.21 -14.57
CA ASP A 187 -17.64 -5.72 -14.21
C ASP A 187 -18.48 -4.61 -13.55
N PRO A 188 -19.47 -4.05 -14.29
CA PRO A 188 -20.35 -3.00 -13.74
C PRO A 188 -21.16 -3.43 -12.52
N LYS A 189 -21.37 -4.74 -12.34
CA LYS A 189 -22.15 -5.32 -11.24
C LYS A 189 -21.28 -5.77 -10.08
N HIS A 190 -19.96 -5.67 -10.18
CA HIS A 190 -19.07 -6.10 -9.11
C HIS A 190 -19.31 -5.27 -7.83
N PRO A 191 -19.55 -5.90 -6.67
CA PRO A 191 -19.89 -5.19 -5.42
C PRO A 191 -18.81 -4.21 -4.98
N SER A 192 -17.54 -4.50 -5.25
CA SER A 192 -16.41 -3.63 -4.91
C SER A 192 -16.17 -2.48 -5.90
N ARG A 193 -16.94 -2.41 -7.01
CA ARG A 193 -16.72 -1.38 -8.04
C ARG A 193 -17.11 0.01 -7.55
N ALA A 194 -18.25 0.12 -6.88
CA ALA A 194 -18.72 1.41 -6.37
C ALA A 194 -17.72 2.06 -5.39
N PRO A 195 -17.21 1.36 -4.36
CA PRO A 195 -16.17 1.91 -3.48
C PRO A 195 -14.86 2.23 -4.22
N LEU A 196 -14.46 1.42 -5.21
CA LEU A 196 -13.25 1.65 -5.98
C LEU A 196 -13.30 2.92 -6.81
N VAL A 197 -14.42 3.21 -7.49
CA VAL A 197 -14.52 4.35 -8.41
C VAL A 197 -15.00 5.65 -7.76
N TRP A 198 -15.57 5.57 -6.56
CA TRP A 198 -16.09 6.73 -5.85
C TRP A 198 -14.98 7.75 -5.57
N ASN A 199 -15.10 8.97 -6.13
CA ASN A 199 -14.09 10.04 -5.98
C ASN A 199 -12.64 9.60 -6.23
N ASN A 200 -12.40 8.59 -7.07
CA ASN A 200 -11.08 8.09 -7.36
C ASN A 200 -10.46 8.83 -8.56
N PRO A 201 -9.32 9.53 -8.40
CA PRO A 201 -8.67 10.24 -9.50
C PRO A 201 -7.80 9.32 -10.38
N CYS A 202 -7.49 8.11 -9.93
CA CYS A 202 -6.54 7.20 -10.57
C CYS A 202 -7.19 5.97 -11.20
N PHE A 203 -8.33 5.52 -10.65
CA PHE A 203 -9.05 4.33 -11.11
C PHE A 203 -10.51 4.68 -11.42
N GLY A 204 -10.95 4.40 -12.62
CA GLY A 204 -12.31 4.68 -13.05
C GLY A 204 -12.37 5.13 -14.51
N GLY A 205 -13.58 5.24 -15.07
CA GLY A 205 -13.80 5.57 -16.48
C GLY A 205 -13.81 7.07 -16.81
N ARG A 206 -13.57 7.96 -15.83
CA ARG A 206 -13.65 9.42 -16.04
C ARG A 206 -12.37 10.10 -15.58
N VAL A 207 -11.85 11.00 -16.40
CA VAL A 207 -10.77 11.92 -16.00
C VAL A 207 -11.33 12.87 -14.94
N ARG A 208 -10.76 12.82 -13.74
CA ARG A 208 -11.04 13.80 -12.70
C ARG A 208 -9.78 14.60 -12.45
N ASN A 209 -9.78 15.85 -12.87
CA ASN A 209 -8.63 16.72 -12.71
C ASN A 209 -8.37 17.10 -11.24
N VAL A 210 -9.41 17.18 -10.44
CA VAL A 210 -9.32 17.52 -9.01
C VAL A 210 -10.40 16.78 -8.23
N VAL A 211 -10.00 16.06 -7.21
CA VAL A 211 -10.91 15.55 -6.18
C VAL A 211 -10.75 16.45 -4.95
N LYS A 212 -11.75 17.29 -4.71
CA LYS A 212 -11.79 18.17 -3.54
C LYS A 212 -12.33 17.38 -2.34
N SER A 213 -11.51 16.51 -1.76
CA SER A 213 -11.83 15.86 -0.50
C SER A 213 -10.69 16.10 0.47
N LYS A 214 -10.91 17.03 1.37
CA LYS A 214 -10.00 17.32 2.48
C LYS A 214 -10.57 16.67 3.72
N TYR A 215 -9.76 15.86 4.36
CA TYR A 215 -10.08 15.20 5.61
C TYR A 215 -9.35 15.88 6.75
N HIS A 216 -10.00 15.92 7.90
CA HIS A 216 -9.37 16.31 9.16
C HIS A 216 -9.99 15.43 10.24
N PHE A 217 -9.17 14.61 10.89
CA PHE A 217 -9.61 13.79 11.99
C PHE A 217 -8.55 13.69 13.07
N HIS A 218 -9.01 13.67 14.30
CA HIS A 218 -8.21 13.48 15.49
C HIS A 218 -8.66 12.18 16.17
N MET A 219 -7.69 11.34 16.49
CA MET A 219 -7.92 10.06 17.15
C MET A 219 -7.14 10.05 18.45
N GLN A 220 -7.81 9.68 19.53
CA GLN A 220 -7.19 9.54 20.84
C GLN A 220 -7.91 8.48 21.67
N ASN A 221 -7.20 7.92 22.64
CA ASN A 221 -7.80 7.14 23.71
C ASN A 221 -8.09 8.12 24.87
N PRO A 222 -9.37 8.40 25.20
CA PRO A 222 -9.71 9.32 26.26
C PRO A 222 -9.15 8.89 27.63
N ASP A 223 -9.20 7.60 27.92
CA ASP A 223 -8.78 7.05 29.22
C ASP A 223 -7.29 7.28 29.47
N LEU A 224 -6.44 7.03 28.48
CA LEU A 224 -5.00 7.32 28.56
C LEU A 224 -4.69 8.82 28.67
N SER A 225 -5.54 9.67 28.10
CA SER A 225 -5.40 11.13 28.20
C SER A 225 -5.83 11.68 29.56
N ILE A 226 -6.82 11.04 30.21
CA ILE A 226 -7.35 11.43 31.51
C ILE A 226 -6.53 10.82 32.65
N TYR A 227 -6.07 9.57 32.50
CA TYR A 227 -5.36 8.80 33.52
C TYR A 227 -3.97 8.38 33.04
N PRO A 228 -3.08 9.34 32.78
CA PRO A 228 -1.74 9.03 32.23
C PRO A 228 -0.86 8.22 33.21
N ASP A 229 -1.07 8.37 34.51
CA ASP A 229 -0.43 7.64 35.57
C ASP A 229 -0.78 6.14 35.63
N MET A 230 -1.86 5.75 34.98
CA MET A 230 -2.26 4.34 34.86
C MET A 230 -1.53 3.56 33.77
N LEU A 231 -0.61 4.20 33.04
CA LEU A 231 0.13 3.57 31.95
C LEU A 231 0.94 2.35 32.43
N ASP A 232 1.60 2.47 33.58
CA ASP A 232 2.40 1.38 34.17
C ASP A 232 1.51 0.20 34.60
N GLU A 233 0.33 0.49 35.12
CA GLU A 233 -0.61 -0.56 35.53
C GLU A 233 -1.19 -1.27 34.29
N LEU A 234 -1.56 -0.51 33.25
CA LEU A 234 -2.04 -1.05 31.99
C LEU A 234 -1.00 -1.96 31.32
N GLY A 235 0.28 -1.59 31.38
CA GLY A 235 1.38 -2.36 30.82
C GLY A 235 1.58 -3.75 31.43
N LYS A 236 1.00 -4.02 32.61
CA LYS A 236 0.99 -5.37 33.21
C LYS A 236 0.02 -6.34 32.52
N TYR A 237 -0.96 -5.81 31.80
CA TYR A 237 -2.05 -6.61 31.19
C TYR A 237 -1.95 -6.66 29.67
N VAL A 238 -1.44 -5.59 29.04
CA VAL A 238 -1.34 -5.47 27.58
C VAL A 238 -0.01 -4.85 27.16
N HIS A 239 0.47 -5.25 25.98
CA HIS A 239 1.65 -4.62 25.40
C HIS A 239 1.29 -3.23 24.87
N ILE A 240 2.03 -2.20 25.29
CA ILE A 240 1.88 -0.82 24.82
C ILE A 240 3.01 -0.53 23.84
N SER A 241 2.67 -0.36 22.57
CA SER A 241 3.65 -0.29 21.48
C SER A 241 4.51 0.98 21.51
N HIS A 242 3.99 2.08 22.06
CA HIS A 242 4.59 3.42 22.03
C HIS A 242 4.77 4.00 23.45
N GLU A 243 5.16 3.17 24.40
CA GLU A 243 5.30 3.56 25.81
C GLU A 243 6.25 4.75 26.01
N LYS A 244 7.37 4.79 25.27
CA LYS A 244 8.36 5.88 25.36
C LYS A 244 7.78 7.22 24.92
N GLU A 245 7.05 7.22 23.80
CA GLU A 245 6.40 8.40 23.26
C GLU A 245 5.33 8.92 24.23
N TRP A 246 4.56 8.02 24.84
CA TRP A 246 3.61 8.38 25.90
C TRP A 246 4.29 9.05 27.08
N ARG A 247 5.37 8.47 27.60
CA ARG A 247 6.12 9.06 28.72
C ARG A 247 6.61 10.46 28.38
N THR A 248 7.11 10.67 27.17
CA THR A 248 7.54 12.01 26.70
C THR A 248 6.38 13.00 26.64
N LEU A 249 5.21 12.57 26.17
CA LEU A 249 3.99 13.41 26.12
C LEU A 249 3.52 13.79 27.53
N LEU A 250 3.59 12.88 28.48
CA LEU A 250 3.23 13.12 29.89
C LEU A 250 4.19 14.11 30.55
N GLU A 251 5.49 13.95 30.39
CA GLU A 251 6.50 14.87 30.89
C GLU A 251 6.33 16.29 30.33
N GLY A 252 5.95 16.40 29.04
CA GLY A 252 5.67 17.68 28.38
C GLY A 252 4.40 18.37 28.92
N LYS A 253 3.36 17.62 29.29
CA LYS A 253 2.12 18.16 29.88
C LYS A 253 2.28 18.63 31.32
N VAL A 254 3.15 17.97 32.09
CA VAL A 254 3.48 18.35 33.50
C VAL A 254 4.25 19.67 33.54
N ARG A 255 4.90 20.10 32.47
CA ARG A 255 5.67 21.34 32.38
C ARG A 255 4.92 22.58 31.94
N GLN A 256 3.61 22.48 31.64
CA GLN A 256 2.76 23.66 31.43
C GLN A 256 2.05 24.00 32.74
N PRO A 257 2.51 25.00 33.51
CA PRO A 257 1.74 25.52 34.64
C PRO A 257 0.47 26.18 34.09
N ALA A 258 -0.64 25.99 34.80
CA ALA A 258 -1.94 26.51 34.50
C ALA A 258 -1.96 28.06 34.40
#